data_a7a1373de09768704de30f44f75506ba
#
_entry.id   a7a1373de09768704de30f44f75506ba
#
_cell.length_a   1.000
_cell.length_b   1.000
_cell.length_c   1.000
_cell.angle_alpha   90.00
_cell.angle_beta   90.00
_cell.angle_gamma   90.00
#
_symmetry.space_group_name_H-M   'P 1'
#
loop_
_entity.id
_entity.type
_entity.pdbx_description
1 polymer ?
#
loop_
_entity_poly.entity_id
_entity_poly.type
_entity_poly.pdbx_seq_one_letter_code
_entity_poly.pdbx_strand_id
1 'polypeptide(L)'
;MTAQAPADGTTIEVVKNGPYREGGAGRVRNSHGEDVPTRGGFALCRCGSSSNKPFCDGTHVKIGFDGTRFTTVSADAAQPYRGKGITIHDNRALCAHAGICTDGLPGVFRLGQEPWIDADAADAAAAIAIVQRCPSGALSYSMEGAPSPAETGECLITVSANGPFFVSGRMELRADGARPRDPGRYALCRCGGSKNKPFCDGTHWAIGFDETRGRQAGAFVPPLGLRRFSFFAGGLLVAGTVAAVIAIEVAGKWTAKGFLGPGGLIPDLNLALELLLVAGLTFGYWLAKRGNIAAHRYNQTIWVLVNAVLVTLIMARGMENAALDAASDLAKPHLLVPWLHA
;
A
#
# COMPACT_ATOMS: atom_id res chain seq x y z
N MET A 1 13.86 8.55 -31.58
CA MET A 1 12.93 7.54 -32.07
C MET A 1 11.53 8.13 -31.96
N THR A 2 10.94 8.54 -33.05
CA THR A 2 9.59 9.08 -33.10
C THR A 2 8.61 7.95 -32.80
N ALA A 3 7.82 8.11 -31.73
CA ALA A 3 6.76 7.19 -31.38
C ALA A 3 5.75 7.16 -32.56
N GLN A 4 5.64 6.00 -33.21
CA GLN A 4 4.68 5.77 -34.27
C GLN A 4 3.28 5.89 -33.68
N ALA A 5 2.43 6.71 -34.30
CA ALA A 5 1.04 6.91 -33.86
C ALA A 5 0.29 5.57 -33.73
N PRO A 6 -0.65 5.44 -32.79
CA PRO A 6 -1.49 4.24 -32.67
C PRO A 6 -2.21 3.98 -34.00
N ALA A 7 -2.28 2.72 -34.41
CA ALA A 7 -2.81 2.33 -35.73
C ALA A 7 -4.27 2.77 -35.95
N ASP A 8 -5.04 3.00 -34.87
CA ASP A 8 -6.50 3.26 -34.89
C ASP A 8 -6.92 4.54 -34.20
N GLY A 9 -5.96 5.37 -33.75
CA GLY A 9 -6.27 6.61 -33.01
C GLY A 9 -6.92 6.38 -31.62
N THR A 10 -6.88 5.14 -31.10
CA THR A 10 -7.48 4.81 -29.80
C THR A 10 -6.63 5.40 -28.67
N THR A 11 -7.29 6.17 -27.80
CA THR A 11 -6.65 6.91 -26.71
C THR A 11 -7.29 6.62 -25.37
N ILE A 12 -6.51 6.70 -24.30
CA ILE A 12 -6.99 6.72 -22.91
C ILE A 12 -6.54 8.02 -22.28
N GLU A 13 -7.46 8.94 -22.05
CA GLU A 13 -7.21 10.19 -21.34
C GLU A 13 -7.40 10.00 -19.83
N VAL A 14 -6.44 10.41 -19.04
CA VAL A 14 -6.53 10.43 -17.58
C VAL A 14 -7.10 11.75 -17.11
N VAL A 15 -8.40 11.79 -16.80
CA VAL A 15 -9.04 13.02 -16.33
C VAL A 15 -8.54 13.37 -14.92
N LYS A 16 -8.19 14.63 -14.69
CA LYS A 16 -7.74 15.10 -13.37
C LYS A 16 -8.81 14.82 -12.31
N ASN A 17 -8.45 14.07 -11.27
CA ASN A 17 -9.35 13.63 -10.20
C ASN A 17 -10.64 12.94 -10.69
N GLY A 18 -10.59 12.37 -11.88
CA GLY A 18 -11.72 11.78 -12.58
C GLY A 18 -11.43 10.39 -13.15
N PRO A 19 -12.28 9.96 -14.11
CA PRO A 19 -12.19 8.65 -14.74
C PRO A 19 -11.03 8.58 -15.76
N TYR A 20 -10.91 7.40 -16.37
CA TYR A 20 -10.24 7.24 -17.65
C TYR A 20 -11.28 7.43 -18.74
N ARG A 21 -11.01 8.32 -19.69
CA ARG A 21 -11.82 8.47 -20.92
C ARG A 21 -11.18 7.70 -22.04
N GLU A 22 -11.90 6.79 -22.61
CA GLU A 22 -11.50 6.13 -23.85
C GLU A 22 -12.06 6.94 -25.03
N GLY A 23 -11.20 7.16 -26.03
CA GLY A 23 -11.57 7.79 -27.30
C GLY A 23 -11.11 6.90 -28.44
N GLY A 24 -12.05 6.38 -29.23
CA GLY A 24 -11.77 5.53 -30.38
C GLY A 24 -12.59 4.24 -30.41
N ALA A 25 -11.94 3.14 -30.79
CA ALA A 25 -12.55 1.83 -30.98
C ALA A 25 -12.09 0.78 -29.97
N GLY A 26 -11.68 1.21 -28.76
CA GLY A 26 -11.23 0.30 -27.73
C GLY A 26 -12.33 -0.65 -27.26
N ARG A 27 -12.00 -1.94 -27.13
CA ARG A 27 -12.91 -2.96 -26.59
C ARG A 27 -12.67 -3.14 -25.10
N VAL A 28 -13.74 -3.49 -24.37
CA VAL A 28 -13.66 -3.83 -22.94
C VAL A 28 -14.08 -5.28 -22.77
N ARG A 29 -13.27 -6.05 -22.05
CA ARG A 29 -13.57 -7.43 -21.67
C ARG A 29 -13.65 -7.53 -20.15
N ASN A 30 -14.70 -8.18 -19.63
CA ASN A 30 -14.88 -8.35 -18.20
C ASN A 30 -13.92 -9.43 -17.62
N SER A 31 -13.98 -9.61 -16.30
CA SER A 31 -13.14 -10.59 -15.59
C SER A 31 -13.47 -12.06 -15.92
N HIS A 32 -14.58 -12.32 -16.58
CA HIS A 32 -14.99 -13.64 -17.05
C HIS A 32 -14.59 -13.91 -18.51
N GLY A 33 -13.92 -12.95 -19.16
CA GLY A 33 -13.48 -13.09 -20.55
C GLY A 33 -14.55 -12.69 -21.58
N GLU A 34 -15.67 -12.11 -21.15
CA GLU A 34 -16.77 -11.71 -22.03
C GLU A 34 -16.60 -10.25 -22.45
N ASP A 35 -16.91 -9.96 -23.71
CA ASP A 35 -16.87 -8.59 -24.20
C ASP A 35 -18.04 -7.78 -23.61
N VAL A 36 -17.70 -6.63 -23.03
CA VAL A 36 -18.69 -5.69 -22.48
C VAL A 36 -19.13 -4.74 -23.58
N PRO A 37 -20.43 -4.67 -23.88
CA PRO A 37 -20.92 -3.75 -24.92
C PRO A 37 -20.53 -2.30 -24.61
N THR A 38 -19.77 -1.69 -25.50
CA THR A 38 -19.39 -0.29 -25.42
C THR A 38 -19.96 0.45 -26.62
N ARG A 39 -20.42 1.67 -26.40
CA ARG A 39 -20.69 2.62 -27.48
C ARG A 39 -19.49 3.55 -27.55
N GLY A 40 -19.08 3.95 -28.75
CA GLY A 40 -17.85 4.75 -28.93
C GLY A 40 -17.72 5.88 -27.91
N GLY A 41 -16.56 5.95 -27.27
CA GLY A 41 -16.26 6.89 -26.20
C GLY A 41 -16.94 6.56 -24.87
N PHE A 42 -16.22 5.87 -23.98
CA PHE A 42 -16.71 5.53 -22.64
C PHE A 42 -15.74 5.99 -21.54
N ALA A 43 -16.24 6.05 -20.31
CA ALA A 43 -15.45 6.43 -19.16
C ALA A 43 -15.36 5.27 -18.14
N LEU A 44 -14.13 4.87 -17.79
CA LEU A 44 -13.87 3.81 -16.84
C LEU A 44 -13.62 4.35 -15.42
N CYS A 45 -14.10 3.63 -14.43
CA CYS A 45 -13.96 4.00 -13.03
C CYS A 45 -12.49 3.92 -12.58
N ARG A 46 -11.97 5.03 -12.06
CA ARG A 46 -10.62 5.16 -11.52
C ARG A 46 -10.60 5.26 -9.99
N CYS A 47 -11.69 5.68 -9.37
CA CYS A 47 -11.79 5.90 -7.93
C CYS A 47 -12.12 4.63 -7.13
N GLY A 48 -12.53 3.55 -7.79
CA GLY A 48 -12.92 2.29 -7.18
C GLY A 48 -14.31 2.26 -6.53
N SER A 49 -15.08 3.36 -6.63
CA SER A 49 -16.33 3.55 -5.86
C SER A 49 -17.59 3.63 -6.73
N SER A 50 -17.46 3.55 -8.05
CA SER A 50 -18.62 3.51 -8.94
C SER A 50 -19.55 2.35 -8.62
N SER A 51 -20.84 2.58 -8.69
CA SER A 51 -21.88 1.53 -8.60
C SER A 51 -22.08 0.81 -9.94
N ASN A 52 -21.59 1.41 -11.04
CA ASN A 52 -21.72 0.89 -12.41
C ASN A 52 -20.37 0.40 -12.97
N LYS A 53 -19.57 -0.31 -12.15
CA LYS A 53 -18.28 -0.83 -12.61
C LYS A 53 -18.44 -1.79 -13.80
N PRO A 54 -17.53 -1.73 -14.77
CA PRO A 54 -16.28 -1.00 -14.78
C PRO A 54 -16.40 0.48 -15.17
N PHE A 55 -17.57 0.98 -15.49
CA PHE A 55 -17.79 2.35 -15.97
C PHE A 55 -17.88 3.37 -14.83
N CYS A 56 -17.60 4.62 -15.16
CA CYS A 56 -17.74 5.74 -14.24
C CYS A 56 -19.20 6.19 -14.16
N ASP A 57 -19.68 6.43 -12.94
CA ASP A 57 -21.02 6.97 -12.64
C ASP A 57 -20.98 8.35 -11.96
N GLY A 58 -19.81 9.00 -11.94
CA GLY A 58 -19.64 10.31 -11.29
C GLY A 58 -19.38 10.25 -9.78
N THR A 59 -19.37 9.07 -9.16
CA THR A 59 -19.13 8.91 -7.70
C THR A 59 -17.79 9.53 -7.26
N HIS A 60 -16.77 9.60 -8.13
CA HIS A 60 -15.48 10.21 -7.83
C HIS A 60 -15.61 11.66 -7.32
N VAL A 61 -16.59 12.43 -7.81
CA VAL A 61 -16.85 13.81 -7.35
C VAL A 61 -17.40 13.79 -5.93
N LYS A 62 -18.37 12.92 -5.67
CA LYS A 62 -19.05 12.81 -4.35
C LYS A 62 -18.09 12.42 -3.22
N ILE A 63 -17.09 11.57 -3.53
CA ILE A 63 -16.13 11.10 -2.55
C ILE A 63 -14.85 11.94 -2.47
N GLY A 64 -14.73 13.01 -3.26
CA GLY A 64 -13.53 13.84 -3.34
C GLY A 64 -12.30 13.03 -3.78
N PHE A 65 -12.42 12.22 -4.84
CA PHE A 65 -11.34 11.38 -5.30
C PHE A 65 -10.12 12.21 -5.70
N ASP A 66 -8.97 11.89 -5.08
CA ASP A 66 -7.68 12.46 -5.44
C ASP A 66 -6.91 11.50 -6.35
N GLY A 67 -6.74 11.91 -7.60
CA GLY A 67 -6.01 11.19 -8.62
C GLY A 67 -4.51 11.47 -8.66
N THR A 68 -3.97 12.19 -7.67
CA THR A 68 -2.56 12.59 -7.62
C THR A 68 -1.63 11.38 -7.55
N ARG A 69 -0.51 11.47 -8.26
CA ARG A 69 0.60 10.52 -8.21
C ARG A 69 1.52 10.91 -7.05
N PHE A 70 1.81 9.96 -6.18
CA PHE A 70 2.65 10.19 -4.98
C PHE A 70 4.07 9.62 -5.11
N THR A 71 4.38 8.92 -6.20
CA THR A 71 5.72 8.37 -6.44
C THR A 71 6.40 9.04 -7.60
N THR A 72 7.70 9.25 -7.48
CA THR A 72 8.57 9.75 -8.55
C THR A 72 9.25 8.63 -9.31
N VAL A 73 8.92 7.36 -9.05
CA VAL A 73 9.55 6.22 -9.74
C VAL A 73 9.26 6.32 -11.22
N SER A 74 10.34 6.41 -12.01
CA SER A 74 10.27 6.46 -13.46
C SER A 74 9.77 5.14 -14.03
N ALA A 75 9.05 5.21 -15.16
CA ALA A 75 8.72 4.01 -15.95
C ALA A 75 9.98 3.26 -16.41
N ASP A 76 11.10 3.95 -16.51
CA ASP A 76 12.39 3.39 -16.96
C ASP A 76 13.24 2.80 -15.79
N ALA A 77 12.81 2.98 -14.53
CA ALA A 77 13.50 2.45 -13.35
C ALA A 77 13.27 0.95 -13.21
N ALA A 78 14.00 0.14 -13.96
CA ALA A 78 13.93 -1.32 -13.89
C ALA A 78 15.25 -1.91 -13.39
N GLN A 79 15.15 -2.86 -12.46
CA GLN A 79 16.30 -3.61 -11.98
C GLN A 79 16.62 -4.75 -12.97
N PRO A 80 17.86 -4.86 -13.47
CA PRO A 80 18.27 -5.96 -14.34
C PRO A 80 18.69 -7.20 -13.54
N TYR A 81 18.20 -8.35 -13.95
CA TYR A 81 18.62 -9.67 -13.49
C TYR A 81 19.27 -10.39 -14.66
N ARG A 82 20.60 -10.52 -14.61
CA ARG A 82 21.40 -11.01 -15.73
C ARG A 82 21.58 -12.51 -15.65
N GLY A 83 21.26 -13.20 -16.75
CA GLY A 83 21.60 -14.60 -17.01
C GLY A 83 22.54 -14.74 -18.23
N LYS A 84 22.92 -15.95 -18.56
CA LYS A 84 23.88 -16.26 -19.63
C LYS A 84 23.39 -15.90 -21.05
N GLY A 85 22.09 -15.98 -21.29
CA GLY A 85 21.50 -15.72 -22.62
C GLY A 85 20.40 -14.67 -22.61
N ILE A 86 19.98 -14.19 -21.44
CA ILE A 86 18.89 -13.25 -21.28
C ILE A 86 19.13 -12.35 -20.07
N THR A 87 18.72 -11.10 -20.17
CA THR A 87 18.58 -10.24 -19.00
C THR A 87 17.09 -9.94 -18.78
N ILE A 88 16.55 -10.27 -17.61
CA ILE A 88 15.19 -9.94 -17.22
C ILE A 88 15.21 -8.62 -16.47
N HIS A 89 14.34 -7.71 -16.85
CA HIS A 89 14.21 -6.39 -16.20
C HIS A 89 12.90 -6.34 -15.43
N ASP A 90 12.96 -5.98 -14.15
CA ASP A 90 11.80 -5.79 -13.27
C ASP A 90 11.62 -4.32 -12.88
N ASN A 91 10.48 -3.74 -13.22
CA ASN A 91 10.03 -2.48 -12.66
C ASN A 91 8.93 -2.72 -11.63
N ARG A 92 9.33 -2.89 -10.37
CA ARG A 92 8.41 -3.22 -9.27
C ARG A 92 7.31 -2.19 -9.07
N ALA A 93 7.53 -0.92 -9.40
CA ALA A 93 6.54 0.14 -9.28
C ALA A 93 5.37 0.03 -10.28
N LEU A 94 5.53 -0.78 -11.32
CA LEU A 94 4.50 -1.07 -12.32
C LEU A 94 3.87 -2.47 -12.11
N CYS A 95 4.34 -3.22 -11.11
CA CYS A 95 3.84 -4.57 -10.89
C CYS A 95 2.41 -4.55 -10.35
N ALA A 96 1.49 -5.14 -11.12
CA ALA A 96 0.09 -5.31 -10.71
C ALA A 96 -0.15 -6.55 -9.83
N HIS A 97 0.90 -7.30 -9.52
CA HIS A 97 0.84 -8.56 -8.74
C HIS A 97 -0.16 -9.58 -9.31
N ALA A 98 -0.18 -9.73 -10.63
CA ALA A 98 -1.07 -10.69 -11.31
C ALA A 98 -0.70 -12.17 -11.09
N GLY A 99 0.45 -12.46 -10.49
CA GLY A 99 0.88 -13.83 -10.16
C GLY A 99 1.43 -14.65 -11.33
N ILE A 100 1.22 -14.26 -12.57
CA ILE A 100 1.54 -15.07 -13.77
C ILE A 100 3.01 -15.51 -13.81
N CYS A 101 3.94 -14.69 -13.34
CA CYS A 101 5.37 -15.02 -13.33
C CYS A 101 5.69 -16.06 -12.26
N THR A 102 5.25 -15.88 -11.03
CA THR A 102 5.52 -16.77 -9.90
C THR A 102 4.82 -18.12 -10.05
N ASP A 103 3.60 -18.13 -10.59
CA ASP A 103 2.82 -19.35 -10.80
C ASP A 103 3.28 -20.11 -12.04
N GLY A 104 3.65 -19.37 -13.10
CA GLY A 104 4.02 -19.95 -14.38
C GLY A 104 5.45 -20.48 -14.47
N LEU A 105 6.41 -19.88 -13.75
CA LEU A 105 7.82 -20.27 -13.75
C LEU A 105 8.50 -20.00 -12.41
N PRO A 106 8.10 -20.73 -11.33
CA PRO A 106 8.56 -20.46 -9.97
C PRO A 106 10.06 -20.67 -9.77
N GLY A 107 10.73 -21.44 -10.61
CA GLY A 107 12.19 -21.60 -10.57
C GLY A 107 12.93 -20.32 -10.91
N VAL A 108 12.42 -19.55 -11.88
CA VAL A 108 12.98 -18.24 -12.26
C VAL A 108 12.46 -17.13 -11.36
N PHE A 109 11.15 -17.09 -11.07
CA PHE A 109 10.50 -16.03 -10.27
C PHE A 109 10.20 -16.53 -8.87
N ARG A 110 11.16 -16.39 -7.97
CA ARG A 110 11.22 -17.03 -6.64
C ARG A 110 10.60 -16.16 -5.57
N LEU A 111 9.34 -16.40 -5.24
CA LEU A 111 8.65 -15.65 -4.21
C LEU A 111 9.31 -15.83 -2.83
N GLY A 112 9.61 -14.72 -2.16
CA GLY A 112 10.21 -14.75 -0.81
C GLY A 112 11.70 -15.09 -0.76
N GLN A 113 12.39 -15.10 -1.91
CA GLN A 113 13.85 -15.32 -2.00
C GLN A 113 14.54 -14.10 -2.63
N GLU A 114 15.84 -13.92 -2.32
CA GLU A 114 16.68 -12.91 -2.96
C GLU A 114 17.95 -13.57 -3.56
N PRO A 115 18.32 -13.23 -4.78
CA PRO A 115 17.55 -12.44 -5.75
C PRO A 115 16.24 -13.15 -6.14
N TRP A 116 15.13 -12.40 -6.25
CA TRP A 116 13.82 -12.98 -6.53
C TRP A 116 13.65 -13.47 -7.98
N ILE A 117 14.54 -13.03 -8.89
CA ILE A 117 14.63 -13.53 -10.26
C ILE A 117 15.99 -14.21 -10.45
N ASP A 118 15.96 -15.46 -10.87
CA ASP A 118 17.09 -16.24 -11.32
C ASP A 118 16.94 -16.51 -12.81
N ALA A 119 17.60 -15.69 -13.62
CA ALA A 119 17.44 -15.75 -15.08
C ALA A 119 18.06 -17.02 -15.72
N ASP A 120 18.88 -17.75 -14.99
CA ASP A 120 19.53 -18.99 -15.44
C ASP A 120 18.81 -20.27 -14.98
N ALA A 121 17.75 -20.15 -14.17
CA ALA A 121 17.01 -21.30 -13.64
C ALA A 121 16.09 -21.99 -14.68
N ALA A 122 15.95 -21.44 -15.88
CA ALA A 122 15.27 -22.06 -17.02
C ALA A 122 15.90 -21.59 -18.32
N ASP A 123 15.51 -22.22 -19.44
CA ASP A 123 15.92 -21.73 -20.74
C ASP A 123 15.33 -20.35 -21.07
N ALA A 124 16.02 -19.59 -21.93
CA ALA A 124 15.63 -18.23 -22.27
C ALA A 124 14.22 -18.17 -22.92
N ALA A 125 13.85 -19.18 -23.68
CA ALA A 125 12.56 -19.20 -24.38
C ALA A 125 11.40 -19.35 -23.38
N ALA A 126 11.54 -20.20 -22.37
CA ALA A 126 10.56 -20.34 -21.29
C ALA A 126 10.44 -19.05 -20.47
N ALA A 127 11.56 -18.42 -20.12
CA ALA A 127 11.57 -17.14 -19.42
C ALA A 127 10.89 -16.02 -20.23
N ILE A 128 11.20 -15.92 -21.54
CA ILE A 128 10.58 -14.97 -22.47
C ILE A 128 9.06 -15.18 -22.54
N ALA A 129 8.60 -16.42 -22.68
CA ALA A 129 7.18 -16.73 -22.76
C ALA A 129 6.40 -16.24 -21.53
N ILE A 130 6.98 -16.33 -20.35
CA ILE A 130 6.37 -15.81 -19.12
C ILE A 130 6.47 -14.30 -19.02
N VAL A 131 7.62 -13.69 -19.33
CA VAL A 131 7.80 -12.24 -19.34
C VAL A 131 6.82 -11.55 -20.30
N GLN A 132 6.60 -12.11 -21.48
CA GLN A 132 5.64 -11.61 -22.46
C GLN A 132 4.18 -11.66 -21.94
N ARG A 133 3.87 -12.59 -21.05
CA ARG A 133 2.55 -12.68 -20.41
C ARG A 133 2.35 -11.71 -19.24
N CYS A 134 3.38 -10.92 -18.85
CA CYS A 134 3.23 -9.92 -17.79
C CYS A 134 2.28 -8.80 -18.23
N PRO A 135 1.06 -8.69 -17.68
CA PRO A 135 0.02 -7.84 -18.26
C PRO A 135 0.22 -6.35 -17.94
N SER A 136 1.10 -6.04 -17.00
CA SER A 136 1.40 -4.66 -16.59
C SER A 136 2.64 -4.07 -17.26
N GLY A 137 3.39 -4.87 -18.03
CA GLY A 137 4.67 -4.46 -18.58
C GLY A 137 5.76 -4.21 -17.52
N ALA A 138 5.54 -4.65 -16.28
CA ALA A 138 6.53 -4.55 -15.21
C ALA A 138 7.77 -5.38 -15.50
N LEU A 139 7.58 -6.57 -16.10
CA LEU A 139 8.65 -7.40 -16.60
C LEU A 139 8.89 -7.16 -18.09
N SER A 140 10.16 -7.08 -18.46
CA SER A 140 10.64 -7.08 -19.84
C SER A 140 11.96 -7.83 -19.90
N TYR A 141 12.48 -8.07 -21.09
CA TYR A 141 13.76 -8.75 -21.27
C TYR A 141 14.62 -8.06 -22.33
N SER A 142 15.88 -8.38 -22.33
CA SER A 142 16.81 -8.09 -23.43
C SER A 142 17.69 -9.31 -23.70
N MET A 143 17.99 -9.51 -24.97
CA MET A 143 18.95 -10.51 -25.45
C MET A 143 20.08 -9.78 -26.18
N GLU A 144 21.33 -10.10 -25.84
CA GLU A 144 22.52 -9.44 -26.45
C GLU A 144 22.41 -7.89 -26.45
N GLY A 145 21.73 -7.33 -25.44
CA GLY A 145 21.52 -5.88 -25.32
C GLY A 145 20.34 -5.31 -26.11
N ALA A 146 19.71 -6.11 -27.00
CA ALA A 146 18.51 -5.68 -27.71
C ALA A 146 17.27 -5.82 -26.83
N PRO A 147 16.42 -4.78 -26.70
CA PRO A 147 15.20 -4.82 -25.89
C PRO A 147 14.15 -5.74 -26.51
N SER A 148 13.22 -6.24 -25.67
CA SER A 148 12.08 -7.00 -26.15
C SER A 148 11.23 -6.19 -27.14
N PRO A 149 10.68 -6.83 -28.19
CA PRO A 149 9.78 -6.16 -29.11
C PRO A 149 8.51 -5.67 -28.37
N ALA A 150 8.02 -4.51 -28.78
CA ALA A 150 6.74 -3.99 -28.26
C ALA A 150 5.58 -4.85 -28.81
N GLU A 151 4.57 -5.10 -27.97
CA GLU A 151 3.36 -5.79 -28.42
C GLU A 151 2.56 -4.94 -29.43
N THR A 152 2.05 -5.59 -30.46
CA THR A 152 1.26 -5.02 -31.56
C THR A 152 -0.08 -5.74 -31.69
N GLY A 153 -0.81 -5.90 -30.59
CA GLY A 153 -2.11 -6.57 -30.57
C GLY A 153 -3.29 -5.64 -30.78
N GLU A 154 -4.49 -6.22 -30.76
CA GLU A 154 -5.77 -5.49 -30.75
C GLU A 154 -5.89 -4.57 -29.51
N CYS A 155 -6.47 -3.40 -29.69
CA CYS A 155 -6.75 -2.45 -28.61
C CYS A 155 -7.84 -2.99 -27.66
N LEU A 156 -7.43 -3.59 -26.56
CA LEU A 156 -8.29 -4.26 -25.60
C LEU A 156 -8.01 -3.78 -24.15
N ILE A 157 -9.07 -3.48 -23.43
CA ILE A 157 -9.03 -3.22 -21.99
C ILE A 157 -9.67 -4.40 -21.28
N THR A 158 -8.86 -5.19 -20.59
CA THR A 158 -9.35 -6.34 -19.80
C THR A 158 -9.53 -5.92 -18.34
N VAL A 159 -10.73 -6.13 -17.82
CA VAL A 159 -11.05 -5.90 -16.40
C VAL A 159 -10.59 -7.11 -15.60
N SER A 160 -9.58 -6.93 -14.74
CA SER A 160 -9.13 -8.01 -13.86
C SER A 160 -10.08 -8.18 -12.68
N ALA A 161 -10.36 -9.43 -12.27
CA ALA A 161 -11.16 -9.69 -11.07
C ALA A 161 -10.51 -9.03 -9.84
N ASN A 162 -11.26 -8.15 -9.16
CA ASN A 162 -10.79 -7.41 -7.98
C ASN A 162 -9.45 -6.70 -8.17
N GLY A 163 -9.08 -6.38 -9.40
CA GLY A 163 -7.76 -5.86 -9.78
C GLY A 163 -7.84 -4.65 -10.71
N PRO A 164 -6.75 -4.36 -11.44
CA PRO A 164 -6.63 -3.24 -12.35
C PRO A 164 -7.38 -3.45 -13.68
N PHE A 165 -7.30 -2.43 -14.53
CA PHE A 165 -7.51 -2.60 -15.96
C PHE A 165 -6.17 -2.98 -16.60
N PHE A 166 -6.13 -4.09 -17.34
CA PHE A 166 -5.03 -4.43 -18.22
C PHE A 166 -5.31 -3.89 -19.61
N VAL A 167 -4.42 -3.06 -20.11
CA VAL A 167 -4.49 -2.48 -21.44
C VAL A 167 -3.51 -3.22 -22.33
N SER A 168 -3.98 -3.75 -23.44
CA SER A 168 -3.19 -4.38 -24.49
C SER A 168 -3.47 -3.74 -25.84
N GLY A 169 -2.52 -3.85 -26.76
CA GLY A 169 -2.53 -3.11 -28.01
C GLY A 169 -2.06 -1.66 -27.83
N ARG A 170 -1.79 -0.99 -28.92
CA ARG A 170 -1.22 0.37 -28.90
C ARG A 170 -2.28 1.42 -28.64
N MET A 171 -2.71 1.57 -27.41
CA MET A 171 -3.56 2.68 -26.98
C MET A 171 -2.68 3.81 -26.42
N GLU A 172 -2.83 5.02 -26.95
CA GLU A 172 -2.11 6.18 -26.43
C GLU A 172 -2.64 6.58 -25.05
N LEU A 173 -1.79 6.54 -24.03
CA LEU A 173 -2.12 7.04 -22.70
C LEU A 173 -1.82 8.55 -22.61
N ARG A 174 -2.85 9.36 -22.49
CA ARG A 174 -2.76 10.82 -22.27
C ARG A 174 -2.86 11.12 -20.78
N ALA A 175 -1.73 11.34 -20.15
CA ALA A 175 -1.62 11.58 -18.71
C ALA A 175 -0.48 12.58 -18.43
N ASP A 176 -0.70 13.50 -17.49
CA ASP A 176 0.30 14.49 -17.11
C ASP A 176 1.54 13.81 -16.52
N GLY A 177 2.66 13.87 -17.25
CA GLY A 177 3.96 13.37 -16.82
C GLY A 177 4.05 11.85 -16.58
N ALA A 178 3.03 11.08 -16.94
CA ALA A 178 3.03 9.62 -16.81
C ALA A 178 2.97 8.96 -18.18
N ARG A 179 3.91 8.05 -18.42
CA ARG A 179 3.93 7.21 -19.64
C ARG A 179 4.12 5.75 -19.25
N PRO A 180 3.51 4.80 -19.97
CA PRO A 180 3.78 3.38 -19.77
C PRO A 180 5.20 3.08 -20.23
N ARG A 181 5.84 2.08 -19.61
CA ARG A 181 7.12 1.55 -20.06
C ARG A 181 6.99 0.83 -21.39
N ASP A 182 5.97 -0.01 -21.48
CA ASP A 182 5.58 -0.70 -22.70
C ASP A 182 4.27 -0.09 -23.21
N PRO A 183 4.27 0.63 -24.34
CA PRO A 183 3.05 1.23 -24.88
C PRO A 183 2.05 0.20 -25.39
N GLY A 184 2.47 -1.06 -25.60
CA GLY A 184 1.61 -2.15 -26.02
C GLY A 184 0.89 -2.88 -24.90
N ARG A 185 1.35 -2.71 -23.65
CA ARG A 185 0.72 -3.33 -22.46
C ARG A 185 1.05 -2.58 -21.16
N TYR A 186 0.04 -2.25 -20.41
CA TYR A 186 0.18 -1.60 -19.11
C TYR A 186 -1.05 -1.83 -18.25
N ALA A 187 -0.91 -1.63 -16.94
CA ALA A 187 -1.99 -1.81 -15.97
C ALA A 187 -2.40 -0.46 -15.36
N LEU A 188 -3.68 -0.11 -15.46
CA LEU A 188 -4.25 1.11 -14.88
C LEU A 188 -4.97 0.82 -13.57
N CYS A 189 -4.75 1.70 -12.59
CA CYS A 189 -5.38 1.60 -11.28
C CYS A 189 -6.90 1.73 -11.37
N ARG A 190 -7.63 0.72 -10.88
CA ARG A 190 -9.10 0.72 -10.80
C ARG A 190 -9.62 0.91 -9.38
N CYS A 191 -8.82 0.57 -8.36
CA CYS A 191 -9.21 0.61 -6.96
C CYS A 191 -9.11 2.00 -6.29
N GLY A 192 -8.49 2.98 -6.97
CA GLY A 192 -8.26 4.33 -6.46
C GLY A 192 -7.14 4.44 -5.42
N GLY A 193 -6.55 3.32 -4.95
CA GLY A 193 -5.56 3.27 -3.87
C GLY A 193 -4.11 3.40 -4.30
N SER A 194 -3.77 3.16 -5.57
CA SER A 194 -2.39 3.20 -6.07
C SER A 194 -1.69 4.52 -5.72
N LYS A 195 -0.43 4.42 -5.34
CA LYS A 195 0.47 5.56 -5.14
C LYS A 195 1.16 5.99 -6.44
N ASN A 196 1.21 5.09 -7.44
CA ASN A 196 1.81 5.31 -8.74
C ASN A 196 0.77 5.61 -9.84
N LYS A 197 -0.31 6.31 -9.51
CA LYS A 197 -1.37 6.66 -10.49
C LYS A 197 -0.81 7.36 -11.74
N PRO A 198 -1.31 7.04 -12.92
CA PRO A 198 -2.49 6.21 -13.22
C PRO A 198 -2.25 4.71 -13.17
N PHE A 199 -0.99 4.25 -13.05
CA PHE A 199 -0.65 2.83 -13.07
C PHE A 199 -1.05 2.09 -11.79
N CYS A 200 -1.26 0.79 -11.93
CA CYS A 200 -1.42 -0.10 -10.80
C CYS A 200 -0.06 -0.37 -10.15
N ASP A 201 -0.03 -0.47 -8.82
CA ASP A 201 1.13 -0.81 -8.00
C ASP A 201 0.83 -1.96 -7.02
N GLY A 202 -0.24 -2.73 -7.27
CA GLY A 202 -0.66 -3.83 -6.42
C GLY A 202 -1.44 -3.42 -5.15
N THR A 203 -1.62 -2.13 -4.87
CA THR A 203 -2.35 -1.65 -3.67
C THR A 203 -3.75 -2.25 -3.53
N HIS A 204 -4.41 -2.66 -4.62
CA HIS A 204 -5.73 -3.30 -4.58
C HIS A 204 -5.76 -4.55 -3.69
N TRP A 205 -4.67 -5.33 -3.61
CA TRP A 205 -4.54 -6.45 -2.70
C TRP A 205 -4.52 -6.01 -1.23
N ALA A 206 -3.73 -4.99 -0.93
CA ALA A 206 -3.56 -4.49 0.44
C ALA A 206 -4.83 -3.84 1.01
N ILE A 207 -5.68 -3.26 0.16
CA ILE A 207 -6.94 -2.63 0.58
C ILE A 207 -8.15 -3.55 0.46
N GLY A 208 -7.98 -4.80 -0.01
CA GLY A 208 -9.06 -5.73 -0.24
C GLY A 208 -10.09 -5.19 -1.23
N PHE A 209 -9.63 -4.67 -2.38
CA PHE A 209 -10.53 -4.12 -3.39
C PHE A 209 -11.45 -5.21 -3.93
N ASP A 210 -12.75 -4.98 -3.86
CA ASP A 210 -13.79 -5.87 -4.34
C ASP A 210 -14.64 -5.12 -5.38
N GLU A 211 -14.69 -5.63 -6.61
CA GLU A 211 -15.42 -5.00 -7.70
C GLU A 211 -16.93 -5.12 -7.56
N THR A 212 -17.42 -6.13 -6.86
CA THR A 212 -18.86 -6.35 -6.63
C THR A 212 -19.42 -5.42 -5.57
N ARG A 213 -18.55 -4.98 -4.67
CA ARG A 213 -18.90 -3.99 -3.66
C ARG A 213 -18.62 -2.60 -4.24
N GLY A 214 -19.65 -1.80 -4.44
CA GLY A 214 -19.45 -0.36 -4.42
C GLY A 214 -18.61 -0.09 -3.17
N ARG A 215 -17.53 0.68 -3.24
CA ARG A 215 -16.78 1.07 -2.02
C ARG A 215 -17.87 1.53 -1.08
N GLN A 216 -18.10 0.78 0.01
CA GLN A 216 -19.12 1.18 0.97
C GLN A 216 -18.84 2.64 1.26
N ALA A 217 -19.83 3.48 1.06
CA ALA A 217 -19.80 4.87 1.51
C ALA A 217 -19.59 4.81 3.02
N GLY A 218 -18.33 4.74 3.46
CA GLY A 218 -17.97 4.41 4.83
C GLY A 218 -16.49 4.14 5.02
N ALA A 219 -15.69 3.92 3.98
CA ALA A 219 -14.25 4.10 4.11
C ALA A 219 -14.00 5.61 4.17
N PHE A 220 -14.27 6.19 5.36
CA PHE A 220 -13.95 7.56 5.68
C PHE A 220 -12.46 7.75 5.45
N VAL A 221 -12.09 8.29 4.29
CA VAL A 221 -10.75 8.85 4.09
C VAL A 221 -10.83 10.23 4.73
N PRO A 222 -10.22 10.42 5.92
CA PRO A 222 -10.32 11.72 6.58
C PRO A 222 -9.80 12.79 5.62
N PRO A 223 -10.51 13.92 5.44
CA PRO A 223 -9.99 15.03 4.67
C PRO A 223 -8.62 15.45 5.20
N LEU A 224 -7.77 15.99 4.34
CA LEU A 224 -6.37 16.35 4.68
C LEU A 224 -6.28 17.16 6.00
N GLY A 225 -7.27 18.02 6.27
CA GLY A 225 -7.39 18.75 7.53
C GLY A 225 -7.57 17.83 8.75
N LEU A 226 -8.40 16.79 8.64
CA LEU A 226 -8.62 15.85 9.73
C LEU A 226 -7.42 14.91 9.93
N ARG A 227 -6.68 14.58 8.87
CA ARG A 227 -5.39 13.85 8.97
C ARG A 227 -4.35 14.68 9.73
N ARG A 228 -4.23 15.96 9.39
CA ARG A 228 -3.34 16.89 10.11
C ARG A 228 -3.78 17.04 11.55
N PHE A 229 -5.08 17.24 11.80
CA PHE A 229 -5.63 17.32 13.16
C PHE A 229 -5.35 16.06 13.97
N SER A 230 -5.52 14.86 13.42
CA SER A 230 -5.22 13.60 14.11
C SER A 230 -3.72 13.46 14.44
N PHE A 231 -2.85 13.92 13.54
CA PHE A 231 -1.40 13.96 13.80
C PHE A 231 -1.05 14.96 14.92
N PHE A 232 -1.66 16.15 14.89
CA PHE A 232 -1.47 17.15 15.94
C PHE A 232 -2.08 16.69 17.27
N ALA A 233 -3.26 16.10 17.26
CA ALA A 233 -3.90 15.57 18.47
C ALA A 233 -3.10 14.40 19.07
N GLY A 234 -2.59 13.49 18.23
CA GLY A 234 -1.70 12.41 18.67
C GLY A 234 -0.38 12.95 19.23
N GLY A 235 0.23 13.92 18.57
CA GLY A 235 1.44 14.59 19.04
C GLY A 235 1.22 15.34 20.37
N LEU A 236 0.08 16.03 20.51
CA LEU A 236 -0.31 16.69 21.78
C LEU A 236 -0.55 15.68 22.90
N LEU A 237 -1.15 14.52 22.60
CA LEU A 237 -1.36 13.46 23.58
C LEU A 237 -0.02 12.91 24.09
N VAL A 238 0.90 12.61 23.18
CA VAL A 238 2.25 12.15 23.54
C VAL A 238 3.01 13.21 24.30
N ALA A 239 3.02 14.47 23.84
CA ALA A 239 3.68 15.58 24.52
C ALA A 239 3.08 15.86 25.89
N GLY A 240 1.75 15.80 26.02
CA GLY A 240 1.03 15.94 27.28
C GLY A 240 1.38 14.83 28.28
N THR A 241 1.49 13.59 27.81
CA THR A 241 1.90 12.45 28.65
C THR A 241 3.33 12.65 29.17
N VAL A 242 4.26 13.02 28.27
CA VAL A 242 5.66 13.30 28.65
C VAL A 242 5.72 14.46 29.65
N ALA A 243 5.01 15.56 29.39
CA ALA A 243 4.97 16.72 30.30
C ALA A 243 4.37 16.36 31.66
N ALA A 244 3.32 15.53 31.72
CA ALA A 244 2.71 15.10 32.98
C ALA A 244 3.69 14.22 33.79
N VAL A 245 4.42 13.31 33.16
CA VAL A 245 5.44 12.49 33.81
C VAL A 245 6.56 13.36 34.37
N ILE A 246 7.08 14.32 33.58
CA ILE A 246 8.10 15.27 34.05
C ILE A 246 7.59 16.12 35.20
N ALA A 247 6.34 16.61 35.13
CA ALA A 247 5.75 17.42 36.21
C ALA A 247 5.58 16.64 37.52
N ILE A 248 5.20 15.36 37.46
CA ILE A 248 5.12 14.46 38.62
C ILE A 248 6.52 14.25 39.19
N GLU A 249 7.53 14.10 38.37
CA GLU A 249 8.92 13.92 38.80
C GLU A 249 9.45 15.16 39.48
N VAL A 250 9.32 16.34 38.86
CA VAL A 250 9.77 17.63 39.42
C VAL A 250 9.06 17.94 40.71
N ALA A 251 7.76 17.60 40.83
CA ALA A 251 6.98 17.82 42.06
C ALA A 251 7.31 16.82 43.19
N GLY A 252 8.18 15.82 42.94
CA GLY A 252 8.53 14.80 43.93
C GLY A 252 7.35 13.91 44.36
N LYS A 253 6.28 13.85 43.57
CA LYS A 253 5.02 13.15 43.92
C LYS A 253 4.98 11.68 43.55
N TRP A 254 6.10 11.06 43.19
CA TRP A 254 6.18 9.64 42.86
C TRP A 254 5.71 8.72 43.98
N THR A 255 5.85 9.15 45.22
CA THR A 255 5.40 8.45 46.43
C THR A 255 4.01 8.86 46.88
N ALA A 256 3.30 9.69 46.09
CA ALA A 256 1.95 10.14 46.43
C ALA A 256 0.98 8.94 46.49
N LYS A 257 0.03 9.02 47.46
CA LYS A 257 -1.01 7.98 47.60
C LYS A 257 -1.84 7.88 46.34
N GLY A 258 -2.08 6.65 45.88
CA GLY A 258 -2.92 6.35 44.71
C GLY A 258 -4.41 6.64 44.98
N PHE A 259 -5.21 6.55 43.91
CA PHE A 259 -6.66 6.78 43.95
C PHE A 259 -7.46 5.46 43.89
N LEU A 260 -6.83 4.32 43.60
CA LEU A 260 -7.49 3.00 43.51
C LEU A 260 -7.32 2.16 44.80
N GLY A 261 -6.58 2.65 45.80
CA GLY A 261 -6.37 1.88 47.04
C GLY A 261 -5.16 2.32 47.86
N PRO A 262 -4.61 1.43 48.69
CA PRO A 262 -3.45 1.74 49.54
C PRO A 262 -2.12 1.88 48.78
N GLY A 263 -2.13 1.64 47.47
CA GLY A 263 -0.96 1.74 46.58
C GLY A 263 -0.53 3.16 46.26
N GLY A 264 0.54 3.31 45.52
CA GLY A 264 1.04 4.60 45.03
C GLY A 264 0.29 5.14 43.82
N LEU A 265 0.45 6.40 43.54
CA LEU A 265 -0.17 7.09 42.40
C LEU A 265 0.29 6.52 41.03
N ILE A 266 1.56 6.11 40.92
CA ILE A 266 2.13 5.68 39.68
C ILE A 266 1.56 4.34 39.17
N PRO A 267 1.44 3.28 40.00
CA PRO A 267 0.73 2.06 39.61
C PRO A 267 -0.70 2.31 39.15
N ASP A 268 -1.44 3.19 39.81
CA ASP A 268 -2.82 3.52 39.46
C ASP A 268 -2.91 4.23 38.11
N LEU A 269 -2.00 5.17 37.83
CA LEU A 269 -1.91 5.85 36.53
C LEU A 269 -1.51 4.88 35.43
N ASN A 270 -0.56 3.99 35.71
CA ASN A 270 -0.15 2.97 34.75
C ASN A 270 -1.32 2.06 34.38
N LEU A 271 -2.04 1.54 35.38
CA LEU A 271 -3.22 0.71 35.14
C LEU A 271 -4.29 1.45 34.33
N ALA A 272 -4.56 2.71 34.66
CA ALA A 272 -5.52 3.50 33.90
C ALA A 272 -5.10 3.69 32.42
N LEU A 273 -3.80 3.93 32.17
CA LEU A 273 -3.26 4.07 30.82
C LEU A 273 -3.26 2.75 30.04
N GLU A 274 -2.98 1.63 30.70
CA GLU A 274 -3.08 0.30 30.10
C GLU A 274 -4.52 -0.04 29.69
N LEU A 275 -5.50 0.28 30.53
CA LEU A 275 -6.91 0.10 30.20
C LEU A 275 -7.34 0.96 29.02
N LEU A 276 -6.86 2.21 28.94
CA LEU A 276 -7.07 3.07 27.78
C LEU A 276 -6.40 2.53 26.52
N LEU A 277 -5.20 1.96 26.63
CA LEU A 277 -4.50 1.31 25.53
C LEU A 277 -5.31 0.13 24.99
N VAL A 278 -5.79 -0.75 25.88
CA VAL A 278 -6.63 -1.89 25.49
C VAL A 278 -7.91 -1.43 24.80
N ALA A 279 -8.59 -0.40 25.34
CA ALA A 279 -9.77 0.17 24.72
C ALA A 279 -9.47 0.76 23.33
N GLY A 280 -8.38 1.50 23.20
CA GLY A 280 -7.94 2.11 21.95
C GLY A 280 -7.55 1.08 20.88
N LEU A 281 -6.85 0.03 21.26
CA LEU A 281 -6.49 -1.08 20.35
C LEU A 281 -7.74 -1.88 19.91
N THR A 282 -8.68 -2.12 20.86
CA THR A 282 -9.96 -2.78 20.57
C THR A 282 -10.81 -1.95 19.61
N PHE A 283 -10.87 -0.63 19.82
CA PHE A 283 -11.53 0.27 18.88
C PHE A 283 -10.86 0.22 17.48
N GLY A 284 -9.54 0.15 17.44
CA GLY A 284 -8.82 -0.06 16.18
C GLY A 284 -9.20 -1.36 15.47
N TYR A 285 -9.32 -2.47 16.20
CA TYR A 285 -9.80 -3.73 15.66
C TYR A 285 -11.23 -3.61 15.08
N TRP A 286 -12.13 -2.93 15.80
CA TRP A 286 -13.47 -2.67 15.32
C TRP A 286 -13.50 -1.81 14.05
N LEU A 287 -12.63 -0.79 13.93
CA LEU A 287 -12.46 -0.02 12.70
C LEU A 287 -12.00 -0.90 11.53
N ALA A 288 -11.07 -1.83 11.77
CA ALA A 288 -10.62 -2.78 10.74
C ALA A 288 -11.76 -3.71 10.29
N LYS A 289 -12.54 -4.27 11.23
CA LYS A 289 -13.72 -5.09 10.90
C LYS A 289 -14.76 -4.34 10.07
N ARG A 290 -14.88 -3.04 10.24
CA ARG A 290 -15.75 -2.17 9.42
C ARG A 290 -15.12 -1.74 8.10
N GLY A 291 -13.96 -2.28 7.73
CA GLY A 291 -13.25 -1.97 6.49
C GLY A 291 -12.59 -0.59 6.47
N ASN A 292 -12.58 0.14 7.60
CA ASN A 292 -11.92 1.45 7.70
C ASN A 292 -10.43 1.29 8.04
N ILE A 293 -9.69 0.70 7.09
CA ILE A 293 -8.26 0.37 7.27
C ILE A 293 -7.41 1.62 7.49
N ALA A 294 -7.76 2.75 6.88
CA ALA A 294 -7.03 4.00 7.09
C ALA A 294 -7.14 4.50 8.54
N ALA A 295 -8.36 4.56 9.07
CA ALA A 295 -8.59 4.95 10.47
C ALA A 295 -7.98 3.93 11.44
N HIS A 296 -8.07 2.61 11.13
CA HIS A 296 -7.41 1.56 11.90
C HIS A 296 -5.90 1.81 12.00
N ARG A 297 -5.21 2.01 10.86
CA ARG A 297 -3.75 2.27 10.86
C ARG A 297 -3.38 3.49 11.70
N TYR A 298 -4.12 4.60 11.58
CA TYR A 298 -3.89 5.80 12.40
C TYR A 298 -4.07 5.52 13.89
N ASN A 299 -5.18 4.87 14.25
CA ASN A 299 -5.47 4.52 15.64
C ASN A 299 -4.35 3.63 16.22
N GLN A 300 -3.95 2.57 15.50
CA GLN A 300 -2.89 1.67 15.96
C GLN A 300 -1.55 2.42 16.11
N THR A 301 -1.17 3.25 15.13
CA THR A 301 0.09 4.00 15.20
C THR A 301 0.14 4.92 16.42
N ILE A 302 -0.96 5.63 16.73
CA ILE A 302 -1.02 6.51 17.90
C ILE A 302 -0.85 5.71 19.19
N TRP A 303 -1.59 4.61 19.34
CA TRP A 303 -1.53 3.81 20.57
C TRP A 303 -0.19 3.09 20.74
N VAL A 304 0.44 2.63 19.67
CA VAL A 304 1.81 2.07 19.71
C VAL A 304 2.81 3.12 20.15
N LEU A 305 2.74 4.35 19.64
CA LEU A 305 3.63 5.43 20.06
C LEU A 305 3.41 5.82 21.53
N VAL A 306 2.17 5.95 21.99
CA VAL A 306 1.84 6.21 23.39
C VAL A 306 2.40 5.11 24.27
N ASN A 307 2.18 3.85 23.91
CA ASN A 307 2.71 2.69 24.66
C ASN A 307 4.24 2.69 24.71
N ALA A 308 4.91 2.95 23.58
CA ALA A 308 6.37 3.00 23.54
C ALA A 308 6.94 4.07 24.47
N VAL A 309 6.33 5.26 24.51
CA VAL A 309 6.74 6.33 25.43
C VAL A 309 6.51 5.93 26.89
N LEU A 310 5.34 5.38 27.21
CA LEU A 310 5.01 4.94 28.57
C LEU A 310 5.94 3.86 29.07
N VAL A 311 6.14 2.80 28.26
CA VAL A 311 7.05 1.68 28.59
C VAL A 311 8.46 2.19 28.80
N THR A 312 8.97 3.06 27.92
CA THR A 312 10.33 3.61 28.05
C THR A 312 10.48 4.43 29.34
N LEU A 313 9.53 5.29 29.66
CA LEU A 313 9.59 6.13 30.88
C LEU A 313 9.48 5.30 32.16
N ILE A 314 8.56 4.33 32.19
CA ILE A 314 8.34 3.49 33.38
C ILE A 314 9.51 2.50 33.56
N MET A 315 9.97 1.86 32.46
CA MET A 315 11.09 0.90 32.53
C MET A 315 12.40 1.60 32.83
N ALA A 316 12.70 2.77 32.24
CA ALA A 316 13.93 3.49 32.54
C ALA A 316 14.04 3.81 34.02
N ARG A 317 12.93 4.23 34.65
CA ARG A 317 12.88 4.50 36.09
C ARG A 317 13.00 3.23 36.94
N GLY A 318 12.33 2.16 36.54
CA GLY A 318 12.44 0.85 37.21
C GLY A 318 13.86 0.29 37.15
N MET A 319 14.58 0.50 36.04
CA MET A 319 15.98 0.10 35.88
C MET A 319 16.93 0.91 36.78
N GLU A 320 16.73 2.24 36.92
CA GLU A 320 17.51 3.05 37.86
C GLU A 320 17.35 2.57 39.29
N ASN A 321 16.13 2.33 39.74
CA ASN A 321 15.85 1.83 41.07
C ASN A 321 16.42 0.42 41.29
N ALA A 322 16.26 -0.49 40.32
CA ALA A 322 16.81 -1.83 40.38
C ALA A 322 18.35 -1.85 40.36
N ALA A 323 18.98 -0.94 39.61
CA ALA A 323 20.43 -0.79 39.58
C ALA A 323 21.00 -0.27 40.93
N LEU A 324 20.30 0.65 41.55
CA LEU A 324 20.64 1.19 42.87
C LEU A 324 20.50 0.12 43.96
N ASP A 325 19.41 -0.67 43.91
CA ASP A 325 19.20 -1.79 44.85
C ASP A 325 20.17 -2.95 44.58
N ALA A 326 20.47 -3.28 43.34
CA ALA A 326 21.44 -4.33 42.99
C ALA A 326 22.89 -3.94 43.31
N ALA A 327 23.22 -2.64 43.24
CA ALA A 327 24.55 -2.17 43.70
C ALA A 327 24.71 -2.30 45.22
N SER A 328 23.60 -2.33 45.99
CA SER A 328 23.62 -2.56 47.41
C SER A 328 23.59 -4.05 47.83
N ASP A 329 23.19 -4.96 46.91
CA ASP A 329 22.93 -6.36 47.28
C ASP A 329 23.25 -7.37 46.15
N LEU A 330 24.50 -7.40 45.73
CA LEU A 330 25.02 -8.31 44.69
C LEU A 330 24.87 -9.82 45.00
N ALA A 331 24.30 -10.17 46.15
CA ALA A 331 24.19 -11.53 46.65
C ALA A 331 22.85 -12.24 46.36
N LYS A 332 21.87 -11.61 45.72
CA LYS A 332 20.54 -12.22 45.52
C LYS A 332 20.16 -12.44 44.06
N PRO A 333 20.43 -13.65 43.51
CA PRO A 333 20.13 -13.95 42.09
C PRO A 333 18.63 -13.97 41.73
N HIS A 334 17.73 -13.96 42.73
CA HIS A 334 16.28 -13.99 42.49
C HIS A 334 15.67 -12.63 42.06
N LEU A 335 16.43 -11.56 42.05
CA LEU A 335 15.95 -10.25 41.53
C LEU A 335 16.04 -10.12 40.01
N LEU A 336 16.68 -11.07 39.29
CA LEU A 336 16.76 -11.10 37.83
C LEU A 336 15.57 -11.78 37.17
N VAL A 337 14.74 -12.52 37.88
CA VAL A 337 13.62 -13.30 37.35
C VAL A 337 12.42 -12.45 36.91
N PRO A 338 12.06 -11.31 37.55
CA PRO A 338 10.91 -10.50 37.09
C PRO A 338 11.08 -9.84 35.71
N TRP A 339 12.33 -9.73 35.23
CA TRP A 339 12.62 -9.07 33.95
C TRP A 339 12.42 -9.96 32.72
N LEU A 340 12.28 -11.29 32.93
CA LEU A 340 12.07 -12.24 31.83
C LEU A 340 10.57 -12.49 31.53
N HIS A 341 9.66 -11.93 32.34
CA HIS A 341 8.20 -12.13 32.20
C HIS A 341 7.39 -10.84 32.06
N ALA A 342 8.05 -9.69 31.82
CA ALA A 342 7.36 -8.40 31.56
C ALA A 342 7.34 -8.05 30.08
#